data_3f928f7ba000a3056f171da554ce5930
#
_entry.id   3f928f7ba000a3056f171da554ce5930
#
_cell.length_a   1.000
_cell.length_b   1.000
_cell.length_c   1.000
_cell.angle_alpha   90.00
_cell.angle_beta   90.00
_cell.angle_gamma   90.00
#
_symmetry.space_group_name_H-M   'P 1'
#
loop_
_entity.id
_entity.type
_entity.pdbx_description
1 polymer ?
#
loop_
_entity_poly.entity_id
_entity_poly.type
_entity_poly.pdbx_seq_one_letter_code
_entity_poly.pdbx_strand_id
1 'polypeptide(L)'
;AASDVYKRQADVRVEKVTSLLPGYNCGGCGYPGCDGLAAAIAKGEAKPDACPVGGEAVAKKIVEIVGGEIDSVRHVAHVQCAGTCEKAKDAYDYVGPEDCQIAANAPGGGPKGCSFGCLGYGSCKRACQFDAISIVDGVAVVDKDKCKSCGQCVLACPRHIIEMVPEDAGAIVECNSKEFGKDVKAVCSAGCIGCGLCQRNCPQGAITVKDHLAVVDYEKCTGCGTCKEKCPVKIIK
;
A
#
# COMPACT_ATOMS: atom_id res chain seq x y z
N ALA A 1 30.71 26.25 -31.94
CA ALA A 1 30.65 24.84 -32.33
C ALA A 1 31.40 23.87 -31.36
N ALA A 2 32.14 24.36 -30.36
CA ALA A 2 32.87 23.50 -29.41
C ALA A 2 32.09 23.23 -28.10
N SER A 3 30.98 23.92 -27.86
CA SER A 3 30.19 23.79 -26.61
C SER A 3 29.14 22.66 -26.59
N ASP A 4 28.79 22.09 -27.74
CA ASP A 4 27.76 21.04 -27.81
C ASP A 4 28.28 19.61 -27.68
N VAL A 5 29.58 19.39 -27.88
CA VAL A 5 30.22 18.09 -27.70
C VAL A 5 30.43 17.77 -26.22
N TYR A 6 30.56 18.77 -25.37
CA TYR A 6 30.76 18.58 -23.93
C TYR A 6 29.48 18.18 -23.14
N LYS A 7 28.30 18.36 -23.74
CA LYS A 7 27.01 17.97 -23.13
C LYS A 7 26.62 16.49 -23.29
N ARG A 8 27.42 15.70 -24.01
CA ARG A 8 27.14 14.26 -24.26
C ARG A 8 28.12 13.28 -23.60
N GLN A 9 28.91 13.71 -22.66
CA GLN A 9 29.51 12.72 -21.77
C GLN A 9 28.39 12.29 -20.81
N ALA A 10 27.77 11.14 -21.11
CA ALA A 10 26.88 10.48 -20.17
C ALA A 10 27.66 10.36 -18.86
N ASP A 11 27.13 10.90 -17.78
CA ASP A 11 27.78 10.79 -16.47
C ASP A 11 27.94 9.29 -16.18
N VAL A 12 29.15 8.80 -16.11
CA VAL A 12 29.48 7.38 -15.86
C VAL A 12 28.76 6.84 -14.62
N ARG A 13 28.44 7.73 -13.68
CA ARG A 13 27.65 7.37 -12.50
C ARG A 13 26.22 6.99 -12.87
N VAL A 14 25.59 7.69 -13.83
CA VAL A 14 24.23 7.38 -14.31
C VAL A 14 24.18 5.96 -14.88
N GLU A 15 25.13 5.61 -15.77
CA GLU A 15 25.18 4.26 -16.37
C GLU A 15 25.37 3.17 -15.29
N LYS A 16 26.27 3.40 -14.34
CA LYS A 16 26.49 2.48 -13.23
C LYS A 16 25.25 2.32 -12.35
N VAL A 17 24.59 3.41 -11.97
CA VAL A 17 23.38 3.38 -11.15
C VAL A 17 22.25 2.70 -11.92
N THR A 18 22.06 3.04 -13.24
CA THR A 18 21.06 2.36 -14.08
C THR A 18 21.26 0.85 -14.11
N SER A 19 22.48 0.36 -14.23
CA SER A 19 22.77 -1.07 -14.26
C SER A 19 22.49 -1.80 -12.95
N LEU A 20 22.48 -1.09 -11.81
CA LEU A 20 22.12 -1.63 -10.51
C LEU A 20 20.61 -1.62 -10.24
N LEU A 21 19.87 -0.70 -10.86
CA LEU A 21 18.43 -0.61 -10.69
C LEU A 21 17.71 -1.82 -11.32
N PRO A 22 16.59 -2.27 -10.76
CA PRO A 22 15.90 -3.49 -11.19
C PRO A 22 15.32 -3.48 -12.62
N GLY A 23 15.23 -2.32 -13.27
CA GLY A 23 14.75 -2.19 -14.65
C GLY A 23 13.24 -2.35 -14.87
N TYR A 24 12.44 -2.47 -13.84
CA TYR A 24 10.98 -2.66 -13.96
C TYR A 24 10.22 -1.44 -14.46
N ASN A 25 10.81 -0.25 -14.42
CA ASN A 25 10.17 1.02 -14.84
C ASN A 25 8.78 1.23 -14.24
N CYS A 26 8.57 0.75 -13.01
CA CYS A 26 7.27 0.70 -12.36
C CYS A 26 6.75 2.07 -11.88
N GLY A 27 7.60 3.11 -11.86
CA GLY A 27 7.22 4.45 -11.37
C GLY A 27 7.02 4.58 -9.86
N GLY A 28 7.20 3.50 -9.07
CA GLY A 28 7.00 3.51 -7.62
C GLY A 28 7.89 4.48 -6.83
N CYS A 29 9.00 4.90 -7.42
CA CYS A 29 9.90 5.93 -6.90
C CYS A 29 9.48 7.37 -7.25
N GLY A 30 8.40 7.55 -8.03
CA GLY A 30 7.95 8.86 -8.51
C GLY A 30 8.65 9.38 -9.78
N TYR A 31 9.60 8.62 -10.33
CA TYR A 31 10.30 8.94 -11.57
C TYR A 31 9.74 8.16 -12.77
N PRO A 32 9.82 8.70 -13.99
CA PRO A 32 9.19 8.10 -15.19
C PRO A 32 9.83 6.77 -15.65
N GLY A 33 10.89 6.34 -14.99
CA GLY A 33 11.59 5.07 -15.27
C GLY A 33 12.87 4.95 -14.46
N CYS A 34 13.52 3.81 -14.55
CA CYS A 34 14.77 3.55 -13.84
C CYS A 34 15.89 4.50 -14.31
N ASP A 35 15.93 4.85 -15.60
CA ASP A 35 16.91 5.81 -16.14
C ASP A 35 16.72 7.22 -15.58
N GLY A 36 15.46 7.65 -15.42
CA GLY A 36 15.12 8.94 -14.81
C GLY A 36 15.54 9.00 -13.35
N LEU A 37 15.31 7.92 -12.58
CA LEU A 37 15.77 7.80 -11.21
C LEU A 37 17.30 7.80 -11.13
N ALA A 38 17.99 7.03 -11.99
CA ALA A 38 19.45 6.97 -12.00
C ALA A 38 20.08 8.34 -12.25
N ALA A 39 19.52 9.11 -13.18
CA ALA A 39 19.96 10.47 -13.47
C ALA A 39 19.75 11.41 -12.26
N ALA A 40 18.61 11.30 -11.57
CA ALA A 40 18.31 12.09 -10.38
C ALA A 40 19.25 11.74 -9.20
N ILE A 41 19.53 10.46 -8.99
CA ILE A 41 20.49 10.00 -7.96
C ILE A 41 21.90 10.52 -8.26
N ALA A 42 22.37 10.40 -9.51
CA ALA A 42 23.70 10.85 -9.90
C ALA A 42 23.90 12.36 -9.72
N LYS A 43 22.82 13.14 -9.85
CA LYS A 43 22.81 14.60 -9.62
C LYS A 43 22.62 14.98 -8.15
N GLY A 44 22.28 14.02 -7.26
CA GLY A 44 21.95 14.29 -5.87
C GLY A 44 20.53 14.85 -5.67
N GLU A 45 19.66 14.78 -6.67
CA GLU A 45 18.24 15.19 -6.61
C GLU A 45 17.36 14.12 -5.96
N ALA A 46 17.82 12.85 -5.96
CA ALA A 46 17.16 11.73 -5.29
C ALA A 46 18.12 10.99 -4.35
N LYS A 47 17.59 10.42 -3.26
CA LYS A 47 18.37 9.61 -2.34
C LYS A 47 18.79 8.27 -3.01
N PRO A 48 19.92 7.67 -2.59
CA PRO A 48 20.38 6.36 -3.11
C PRO A 48 19.38 5.23 -2.88
N ASP A 49 18.55 5.32 -1.86
CA ASP A 49 17.54 4.34 -1.45
C ASP A 49 16.12 4.65 -2.00
N ALA A 50 15.99 5.61 -2.91
CA ALA A 50 14.70 6.02 -3.48
C ALA A 50 13.99 4.93 -4.30
N CYS A 51 14.67 3.83 -4.69
CA CYS A 51 14.04 2.74 -5.41
C CYS A 51 13.40 1.71 -4.45
N PRO A 52 12.06 1.67 -4.30
CA PRO A 52 11.43 0.74 -3.37
C PRO A 52 11.58 -0.73 -3.79
N VAL A 53 11.64 -0.99 -5.10
CA VAL A 53 11.78 -2.35 -5.67
C VAL A 53 13.20 -2.89 -5.50
N GLY A 54 14.22 -2.02 -5.57
CA GLY A 54 15.62 -2.39 -5.37
C GLY A 54 15.94 -2.75 -3.93
N GLY A 55 15.25 -2.11 -3.00
CA GLY A 55 15.44 -2.31 -1.57
C GLY A 55 16.86 -1.97 -1.09
N GLU A 56 17.16 -2.38 0.13
CA GLU A 56 18.43 -2.05 0.81
C GLU A 56 19.67 -2.59 0.06
N ALA A 57 19.56 -3.76 -0.56
CA ALA A 57 20.70 -4.37 -1.27
C ALA A 57 21.16 -3.56 -2.48
N VAL A 58 20.24 -2.96 -3.22
CA VAL A 58 20.54 -2.07 -4.34
C VAL A 58 21.00 -0.70 -3.82
N ALA A 59 20.35 -0.17 -2.81
CA ALA A 59 20.70 1.09 -2.18
C ALA A 59 22.16 1.10 -1.67
N LYS A 60 22.62 0.04 -1.00
CA LYS A 60 24.01 -0.10 -0.56
C LYS A 60 25.02 0.02 -1.71
N LYS A 61 24.76 -0.66 -2.83
CA LYS A 61 25.64 -0.59 -4.01
C LYS A 61 25.63 0.81 -4.66
N ILE A 62 24.49 1.48 -4.63
CA ILE A 62 24.38 2.84 -5.15
C ILE A 62 25.15 3.84 -4.27
N VAL A 63 25.09 3.67 -2.93
CA VAL A 63 25.85 4.49 -1.98
C VAL A 63 27.37 4.38 -2.22
N GLU A 64 27.88 3.21 -2.62
CA GLU A 64 29.30 3.05 -2.97
C GLU A 64 29.72 3.89 -4.19
N ILE A 65 28.77 4.25 -5.07
CA ILE A 65 29.05 5.04 -6.28
C ILE A 65 28.84 6.53 -6.06
N VAL A 66 27.75 6.91 -5.37
CA VAL A 66 27.34 8.33 -5.26
C VAL A 66 27.51 8.89 -3.85
N GLY A 67 27.77 8.03 -2.85
CA GLY A 67 27.75 8.39 -1.44
C GLY A 67 26.31 8.55 -0.91
N GLY A 68 26.19 8.94 0.35
CA GLY A 68 24.90 9.19 1.02
C GLY A 68 24.56 8.16 2.09
N GLU A 69 23.41 8.31 2.70
CA GLU A 69 22.90 7.43 3.76
C GLU A 69 21.65 6.69 3.29
N ILE A 70 21.40 5.53 3.89
CA ILE A 70 20.21 4.71 3.64
C ILE A 70 19.30 4.87 4.86
N ASP A 71 18.09 5.38 4.63
CA ASP A 71 17.15 5.76 5.69
C ASP A 71 15.77 5.10 5.48
N SER A 72 15.61 4.33 4.39
CA SER A 72 14.31 3.81 3.99
C SER A 72 13.90 2.59 4.80
N VAL A 73 12.73 2.69 5.44
CA VAL A 73 12.01 1.53 5.99
C VAL A 73 11.28 0.83 4.85
N ARG A 74 11.43 -0.50 4.76
CA ARG A 74 10.66 -1.29 3.78
C ARG A 74 9.17 -1.23 4.11
N HIS A 75 8.37 -0.85 3.11
CA HIS A 75 6.92 -0.86 3.20
C HIS A 75 6.35 -2.01 2.37
N VAL A 76 5.18 -2.50 2.74
CA VAL A 76 4.43 -3.50 1.98
C VAL A 76 3.00 -3.01 1.79
N ALA A 77 2.39 -3.41 0.67
CA ALA A 77 0.99 -3.08 0.45
C ALA A 77 0.11 -3.88 1.42
N HIS A 78 -0.88 -3.22 2.00
CA HIS A 78 -1.90 -3.83 2.85
C HIS A 78 -3.28 -3.44 2.40
N VAL A 79 -4.23 -4.40 2.40
CA VAL A 79 -5.62 -4.18 2.01
C VAL A 79 -6.46 -3.93 3.27
N GLN A 80 -6.99 -2.74 3.41
CA GLN A 80 -7.82 -2.33 4.56
C GLN A 80 -9.25 -2.88 4.45
N CYS A 81 -9.39 -4.19 4.35
CA CYS A 81 -10.68 -4.86 4.32
C CYS A 81 -10.57 -6.32 4.76
N ALA A 82 -11.30 -6.70 5.80
CA ALA A 82 -11.51 -8.09 6.22
C ALA A 82 -12.93 -8.60 5.90
N GLY A 83 -13.69 -7.84 5.09
CA GLY A 83 -15.07 -8.18 4.71
C GLY A 83 -15.12 -9.21 3.58
N THR A 84 -14.85 -10.47 3.89
CA THR A 84 -15.01 -11.61 2.97
C THR A 84 -16.48 -11.79 2.54
N CYS A 85 -16.74 -12.65 1.58
CA CYS A 85 -18.11 -12.98 1.12
C CYS A 85 -19.02 -13.45 2.27
N GLU A 86 -18.47 -14.14 3.27
CA GLU A 86 -19.24 -14.57 4.45
C GLU A 86 -19.51 -13.44 5.46
N LYS A 87 -18.62 -12.46 5.53
CA LYS A 87 -18.66 -11.38 6.55
C LYS A 87 -19.31 -10.10 6.06
N ALA A 88 -19.27 -9.83 4.77
CA ALA A 88 -19.86 -8.65 4.17
C ALA A 88 -20.98 -9.06 3.21
N LYS A 89 -22.14 -8.44 3.37
CA LYS A 89 -23.30 -8.68 2.51
C LYS A 89 -23.15 -7.95 1.19
N ASP A 90 -23.64 -8.56 0.12
CA ASP A 90 -23.86 -7.86 -1.13
C ASP A 90 -25.23 -7.13 -1.09
N ALA A 91 -25.30 -5.98 -1.73
CA ALA A 91 -26.53 -5.18 -1.84
C ALA A 91 -27.42 -5.67 -2.98
N TYR A 92 -26.83 -6.26 -4.01
CA TYR A 92 -27.50 -6.82 -5.19
C TYR A 92 -26.58 -7.78 -5.95
N ASP A 93 -27.15 -8.60 -6.81
CA ASP A 93 -26.41 -9.48 -7.73
C ASP A 93 -25.84 -8.63 -8.88
N TYR A 94 -24.53 -8.63 -9.00
CA TYR A 94 -23.84 -7.89 -10.05
C TYR A 94 -23.71 -8.72 -11.32
N VAL A 95 -24.21 -8.19 -12.42
CA VAL A 95 -24.04 -8.75 -13.76
C VAL A 95 -23.23 -7.78 -14.59
N GLY A 96 -21.97 -8.10 -14.84
CA GLY A 96 -21.06 -7.24 -15.58
C GLY A 96 -19.63 -7.78 -15.57
N PRO A 97 -18.68 -7.07 -16.19
CA PRO A 97 -17.27 -7.45 -16.17
C PRO A 97 -16.71 -7.52 -14.76
N GLU A 98 -15.95 -8.58 -14.46
CA GLU A 98 -15.24 -8.73 -13.18
C GLU A 98 -14.00 -7.83 -13.13
N ASP A 99 -14.24 -6.54 -13.06
CA ASP A 99 -13.24 -5.51 -12.94
C ASP A 99 -13.66 -4.45 -11.91
N CYS A 100 -12.76 -4.14 -10.94
CA CYS A 100 -13.10 -3.20 -9.87
C CYS A 100 -13.34 -1.79 -10.40
N GLN A 101 -12.65 -1.35 -11.46
CA GLN A 101 -12.81 -0.01 -12.05
C GLN A 101 -14.20 0.13 -12.67
N ILE A 102 -14.66 -0.92 -13.34
CA ILE A 102 -16.01 -0.95 -13.97
C ILE A 102 -17.07 -1.09 -12.89
N ALA A 103 -16.93 -2.04 -11.99
CA ALA A 103 -17.91 -2.31 -10.94
C ALA A 103 -18.07 -1.13 -9.95
N ALA A 104 -17.02 -0.33 -9.73
CA ALA A 104 -17.10 0.87 -8.89
C ALA A 104 -18.02 1.96 -9.47
N ASN A 105 -18.32 1.94 -10.77
CA ASN A 105 -19.26 2.83 -11.42
C ASN A 105 -20.73 2.35 -11.38
N ALA A 106 -20.96 1.11 -10.91
CA ALA A 106 -22.30 0.59 -10.72
C ALA A 106 -23.03 1.26 -9.53
N PRO A 107 -24.36 1.18 -9.43
CA PRO A 107 -25.12 1.78 -8.34
C PRO A 107 -24.54 1.47 -6.96
N GLY A 108 -24.48 2.47 -6.08
CA GLY A 108 -23.88 2.34 -4.75
C GLY A 108 -22.35 2.16 -4.74
N GLY A 109 -21.69 2.33 -5.90
CA GLY A 109 -20.25 2.12 -6.05
C GLY A 109 -19.86 0.63 -6.22
N GLY A 110 -20.82 -0.24 -6.53
CA GLY A 110 -20.62 -1.68 -6.73
C GLY A 110 -21.51 -2.54 -5.84
N PRO A 111 -21.52 -3.87 -6.06
CA PRO A 111 -22.48 -4.78 -5.44
C PRO A 111 -22.31 -4.96 -3.93
N LYS A 112 -21.13 -4.74 -3.39
CA LYS A 112 -20.87 -4.95 -1.96
C LYS A 112 -21.62 -3.92 -1.12
N GLY A 113 -22.37 -4.36 -0.12
CA GLY A 113 -23.16 -3.50 0.75
C GLY A 113 -22.32 -2.48 1.53
N CYS A 114 -21.04 -2.76 1.77
CA CYS A 114 -20.08 -1.80 2.29
C CYS A 114 -19.46 -0.97 1.17
N SER A 115 -19.79 0.33 1.09
CA SER A 115 -19.26 1.26 0.08
C SER A 115 -17.74 1.48 0.17
N PHE A 116 -17.11 1.13 1.28
CA PHE A 116 -15.67 1.23 1.53
C PHE A 116 -14.92 -0.11 1.40
N GLY A 117 -15.63 -1.21 1.13
CA GLY A 117 -15.03 -2.55 1.12
C GLY A 117 -14.37 -2.93 -0.19
N CYS A 118 -13.54 -3.97 -0.17
CA CYS A 118 -12.95 -4.56 -1.36
C CYS A 118 -14.04 -5.14 -2.26
N LEU A 119 -13.99 -4.84 -3.55
CA LEU A 119 -14.92 -5.38 -4.55
C LEU A 119 -14.59 -6.82 -4.98
N GLY A 120 -13.34 -7.26 -4.78
CA GLY A 120 -12.93 -8.63 -5.04
C GLY A 120 -12.61 -8.98 -6.51
N TYR A 121 -12.78 -8.07 -7.47
CA TYR A 121 -12.58 -8.35 -8.90
C TYR A 121 -11.13 -8.23 -9.40
N GLY A 122 -10.15 -8.04 -8.52
CA GLY A 122 -8.75 -8.24 -8.82
C GLY A 122 -8.04 -7.20 -9.70
N SER A 123 -8.52 -5.96 -9.84
CA SER A 123 -7.79 -4.91 -10.57
C SER A 123 -6.39 -4.68 -9.99
N CYS A 124 -6.23 -4.72 -8.66
CA CYS A 124 -4.93 -4.64 -7.99
C CYS A 124 -4.04 -5.87 -8.27
N LYS A 125 -4.62 -7.07 -8.39
CA LYS A 125 -3.90 -8.30 -8.77
C LYS A 125 -3.35 -8.17 -10.20
N ARG A 126 -4.16 -7.71 -11.15
CA ARG A 126 -3.72 -7.49 -12.54
C ARG A 126 -2.64 -6.43 -12.68
N ALA A 127 -2.65 -5.41 -11.81
CA ALA A 127 -1.64 -4.36 -11.78
C ALA A 127 -0.32 -4.81 -11.12
N CYS A 128 -0.32 -5.93 -10.40
CA CYS A 128 0.86 -6.41 -9.69
C CYS A 128 1.78 -7.21 -10.63
N GLN A 129 2.94 -6.64 -10.95
CA GLN A 129 3.96 -7.29 -11.79
C GLN A 129 4.75 -8.40 -11.06
N PHE A 130 4.55 -8.55 -9.75
CA PHE A 130 5.32 -9.46 -8.89
C PHE A 130 4.50 -10.65 -8.40
N ASP A 131 3.28 -10.81 -8.88
CA ASP A 131 2.34 -11.86 -8.46
C ASP A 131 2.18 -11.94 -6.92
N ALA A 132 2.22 -10.78 -6.28
CA ALA A 132 2.12 -10.67 -4.83
C ALA A 132 0.68 -10.56 -4.32
N ILE A 133 -0.33 -10.54 -5.19
CA ILE A 133 -1.73 -10.32 -4.79
C ILE A 133 -2.60 -11.47 -5.29
N SER A 134 -3.35 -12.05 -4.38
CA SER A 134 -4.41 -13.02 -4.66
C SER A 134 -5.77 -12.49 -4.21
N ILE A 135 -6.85 -13.04 -4.78
CA ILE A 135 -8.21 -12.79 -4.29
C ILE A 135 -8.63 -14.04 -3.53
N VAL A 136 -8.96 -13.86 -2.26
CA VAL A 136 -9.39 -14.93 -1.36
C VAL A 136 -10.73 -14.50 -0.75
N ASP A 137 -11.74 -15.32 -0.89
CA ASP A 137 -13.10 -15.09 -0.37
C ASP A 137 -13.64 -13.67 -0.67
N GLY A 138 -13.39 -13.17 -1.89
CA GLY A 138 -13.85 -11.86 -2.34
C GLY A 138 -13.06 -10.66 -1.79
N VAL A 139 -11.88 -10.88 -1.23
CA VAL A 139 -10.98 -9.82 -0.74
C VAL A 139 -9.57 -10.02 -1.30
N ALA A 140 -8.91 -8.94 -1.68
CA ALA A 140 -7.52 -8.99 -2.09
C ALA A 140 -6.61 -9.23 -0.87
N VAL A 141 -5.68 -10.16 -1.00
CA VAL A 141 -4.67 -10.50 0.01
C VAL A 141 -3.28 -10.31 -0.59
N VAL A 142 -2.39 -9.66 0.13
CA VAL A 142 -1.02 -9.38 -0.29
C VAL A 142 -0.05 -10.33 0.39
N ASP A 143 0.77 -10.99 -0.41
CA ASP A 143 1.94 -11.74 0.03
C ASP A 143 3.09 -10.75 0.29
N LYS A 144 3.46 -10.57 1.55
CA LYS A 144 4.49 -9.61 1.97
C LYS A 144 5.88 -9.94 1.39
N ASP A 145 6.20 -11.22 1.26
CA ASP A 145 7.52 -11.67 0.79
C ASP A 145 7.71 -11.37 -0.71
N LYS A 146 6.62 -11.50 -1.48
CA LYS A 146 6.60 -11.17 -2.91
C LYS A 146 6.44 -9.68 -3.19
N CYS A 147 5.85 -8.92 -2.26
CA CYS A 147 5.61 -7.50 -2.44
C CYS A 147 6.93 -6.72 -2.58
N LYS A 148 7.04 -5.91 -3.63
CA LYS A 148 8.21 -5.07 -3.93
C LYS A 148 7.96 -3.58 -3.70
N SER A 149 6.97 -3.23 -2.91
CA SER A 149 6.69 -1.84 -2.50
C SER A 149 6.43 -0.84 -3.64
N CYS A 150 6.12 -1.32 -4.85
CA CYS A 150 6.01 -0.47 -6.05
C CYS A 150 4.77 0.44 -6.09
N GLY A 151 3.76 0.23 -5.23
CA GLY A 151 2.55 1.05 -5.12
C GLY A 151 1.53 0.91 -6.26
N GLN A 152 1.77 0.10 -7.30
CA GLN A 152 0.86 -0.02 -8.44
C GLN A 152 -0.55 -0.51 -8.06
N CYS A 153 -0.65 -1.38 -7.07
CA CYS A 153 -1.94 -1.83 -6.53
C CYS A 153 -2.73 -0.71 -5.82
N VAL A 154 -2.03 0.24 -5.20
CA VAL A 154 -2.65 1.42 -4.56
C VAL A 154 -3.33 2.27 -5.61
N LEU A 155 -2.62 2.57 -6.73
CA LEU A 155 -3.16 3.35 -7.85
C LEU A 155 -4.28 2.63 -8.58
N ALA A 156 -4.21 1.30 -8.69
CA ALA A 156 -5.21 0.48 -9.37
C ALA A 156 -6.50 0.27 -8.57
N CYS A 157 -6.54 0.61 -7.28
CA CYS A 157 -7.71 0.38 -6.43
C CYS A 157 -8.70 1.55 -6.51
N PRO A 158 -9.90 1.40 -7.12
CA PRO A 158 -10.87 2.49 -7.23
C PRO A 158 -11.50 2.89 -5.89
N ARG A 159 -11.39 2.02 -4.88
CA ARG A 159 -11.87 2.25 -3.51
C ARG A 159 -10.80 2.84 -2.58
N HIS A 160 -9.56 2.98 -3.05
CA HIS A 160 -8.41 3.52 -2.28
C HIS A 160 -8.24 2.85 -0.91
N ILE A 161 -8.41 1.53 -0.86
CA ILE A 161 -8.32 0.73 0.38
C ILE A 161 -6.99 -0.01 0.53
N ILE A 162 -6.03 0.26 -0.34
CA ILE A 162 -4.70 -0.32 -0.24
C ILE A 162 -3.74 0.76 0.21
N GLU A 163 -3.07 0.50 1.30
CA GLU A 163 -2.11 1.40 1.93
C GLU A 163 -0.73 0.75 1.96
N MET A 164 0.32 1.58 1.86
CA MET A 164 1.68 1.12 2.08
C MET A 164 2.00 1.26 3.56
N VAL A 165 2.23 0.14 4.24
CA VAL A 165 2.53 0.09 5.68
C VAL A 165 3.94 -0.44 5.91
N PRO A 166 4.63 -0.06 7.00
CA PRO A 166 5.90 -0.68 7.36
C PRO A 166 5.76 -2.21 7.41
N GLU A 167 6.76 -2.94 6.91
CA GLU A 167 6.71 -4.41 6.85
C GLU A 167 6.57 -5.04 8.24
N ASP A 168 7.19 -4.43 9.23
CA ASP A 168 7.19 -4.81 10.64
C ASP A 168 6.10 -4.11 11.47
N ALA A 169 5.09 -3.51 10.81
CA ALA A 169 4.01 -2.81 11.48
C ALA A 169 3.38 -3.66 12.59
N GLY A 170 3.49 -3.19 13.83
CA GLY A 170 3.03 -3.92 15.02
C GLY A 170 1.51 -4.04 15.13
N ALA A 171 0.75 -3.17 14.47
CA ALA A 171 -0.69 -3.21 14.40
C ALA A 171 -1.18 -2.65 13.06
N ILE A 172 -2.14 -3.31 12.42
CA ILE A 172 -2.73 -2.88 11.15
C ILE A 172 -4.25 -3.00 11.27
N VAL A 173 -5.00 -2.03 10.75
CA VAL A 173 -6.47 -2.02 10.77
C VAL A 173 -7.01 -2.54 9.44
N GLU A 174 -7.72 -3.67 9.46
CA GLU A 174 -8.30 -4.29 8.25
C GLU A 174 -9.72 -3.76 7.95
N CYS A 175 -9.90 -2.46 8.01
CA CYS A 175 -11.16 -1.77 7.66
C CYS A 175 -10.88 -0.36 7.18
N ASN A 176 -11.69 0.12 6.23
CA ASN A 176 -11.63 1.49 5.72
C ASN A 176 -13.00 2.21 5.80
N SER A 177 -14.00 1.61 6.45
CA SER A 177 -15.33 2.20 6.57
C SER A 177 -15.33 3.40 7.51
N LYS A 178 -15.92 4.49 7.05
CA LYS A 178 -16.13 5.73 7.81
C LYS A 178 -17.58 5.89 8.29
N GLU A 179 -18.40 4.85 8.10
CA GLU A 179 -19.79 4.82 8.53
C GLU A 179 -19.91 4.65 10.05
N PHE A 180 -21.07 5.02 10.59
CA PHE A 180 -21.37 4.74 12.00
C PHE A 180 -21.39 3.24 12.27
N GLY A 181 -20.94 2.83 13.44
CA GLY A 181 -20.86 1.43 13.82
C GLY A 181 -22.15 0.62 13.68
N LYS A 182 -23.33 1.28 13.76
CA LYS A 182 -24.64 0.66 13.51
C LYS A 182 -24.77 0.26 12.03
N ASP A 183 -24.40 1.16 11.12
CA ASP A 183 -24.52 0.96 9.67
C ASP A 183 -23.48 -0.05 9.19
N VAL A 184 -22.26 0.01 9.74
CA VAL A 184 -21.23 -1.00 9.50
C VAL A 184 -21.73 -2.39 9.88
N LYS A 185 -22.30 -2.58 11.08
CA LYS A 185 -22.83 -3.87 11.53
C LYS A 185 -23.98 -4.41 10.68
N ALA A 186 -24.73 -3.54 10.03
CA ALA A 186 -25.85 -3.95 9.16
C ALA A 186 -25.33 -4.67 7.89
N VAL A 187 -24.15 -4.29 7.39
CA VAL A 187 -23.58 -4.77 6.13
C VAL A 187 -22.33 -5.63 6.27
N CYS A 188 -21.61 -5.54 7.39
CA CYS A 188 -20.33 -6.25 7.58
C CYS A 188 -20.11 -6.64 9.04
N SER A 189 -19.91 -7.93 9.32
CA SER A 189 -19.61 -8.44 10.67
C SER A 189 -18.17 -8.18 11.10
N ALA A 190 -17.23 -7.94 10.15
CA ALA A 190 -15.82 -7.69 10.42
C ALA A 190 -15.43 -6.20 10.36
N GLY A 191 -16.40 -5.28 10.26
CA GLY A 191 -16.10 -3.86 10.13
C GLY A 191 -15.74 -3.18 11.45
N CYS A 192 -14.92 -2.13 11.38
CA CYS A 192 -14.65 -1.26 12.53
C CYS A 192 -15.92 -0.50 12.94
N ILE A 193 -16.28 -0.55 14.21
CA ILE A 193 -17.48 0.10 14.74
C ILE A 193 -17.20 1.45 15.44
N GLY A 194 -15.96 1.94 15.35
CA GLY A 194 -15.58 3.23 15.92
C GLY A 194 -15.67 3.31 17.46
N CYS A 195 -15.66 2.19 18.18
CA CYS A 195 -15.95 2.16 19.64
C CYS A 195 -14.86 2.81 20.52
N GLY A 196 -13.69 3.11 19.97
CA GLY A 196 -12.58 3.76 20.68
C GLY A 196 -11.87 2.92 21.73
N LEU A 197 -12.19 1.61 21.87
CA LEU A 197 -11.52 0.75 22.86
C LEU A 197 -10.02 0.62 22.58
N CYS A 198 -9.61 0.49 21.33
CA CYS A 198 -8.21 0.44 20.92
C CYS A 198 -7.47 1.73 21.30
N GLN A 199 -8.08 2.89 21.07
CA GLN A 199 -7.51 4.19 21.43
C GLN A 199 -7.33 4.37 22.93
N ARG A 200 -8.38 4.07 23.72
CA ARG A 200 -8.34 4.23 25.19
C ARG A 200 -7.33 3.31 25.86
N ASN A 201 -7.04 2.16 25.28
CA ASN A 201 -6.14 1.17 25.85
C ASN A 201 -4.74 1.16 25.22
N CYS A 202 -4.43 2.06 24.29
CA CYS A 202 -3.09 2.15 23.70
C CYS A 202 -2.14 2.90 24.63
N PRO A 203 -1.09 2.26 25.19
CA PRO A 203 -0.19 2.91 26.14
C PRO A 203 0.67 4.00 25.48
N GLN A 204 0.90 3.91 24.15
CA GLN A 204 1.71 4.86 23.39
C GLN A 204 0.87 5.95 22.70
N GLY A 205 -0.46 5.90 22.79
CA GLY A 205 -1.31 6.80 22.03
C GLY A 205 -1.17 6.66 20.51
N ALA A 206 -0.65 5.54 20.05
CA ALA A 206 -0.35 5.26 18.63
C ALA A 206 -1.59 4.93 17.79
N ILE A 207 -2.74 4.72 18.39
CA ILE A 207 -3.98 4.45 17.67
C ILE A 207 -5.07 5.43 18.09
N THR A 208 -5.70 6.05 17.11
CA THR A 208 -6.77 7.03 17.30
C THR A 208 -7.99 6.63 16.50
N VAL A 209 -9.18 7.11 16.88
CA VAL A 209 -10.40 6.94 16.07
C VAL A 209 -10.71 8.28 15.41
N LYS A 210 -10.70 8.30 14.08
CA LYS A 210 -11.06 9.42 13.23
C LYS A 210 -12.15 8.98 12.27
N ASP A 211 -13.18 9.79 12.08
CA ASP A 211 -14.30 9.46 11.18
C ASP A 211 -14.83 8.03 11.40
N HIS A 212 -15.07 7.65 12.64
CA HIS A 212 -15.56 6.34 13.06
C HIS A 212 -14.62 5.14 12.76
N LEU A 213 -13.40 5.39 12.29
CA LEU A 213 -12.40 4.40 11.93
C LEU A 213 -11.17 4.50 12.84
N ALA A 214 -10.65 3.37 13.29
CA ALA A 214 -9.37 3.30 13.97
C ALA A 214 -8.23 3.52 12.96
N VAL A 215 -7.29 4.42 13.29
CA VAL A 215 -6.10 4.75 12.48
C VAL A 215 -4.86 4.59 13.36
N VAL A 216 -3.84 3.92 12.82
CA VAL A 216 -2.56 3.68 13.51
C VAL A 216 -1.52 4.69 13.05
N ASP A 217 -0.83 5.28 14.02
CA ASP A 217 0.39 6.04 13.82
C ASP A 217 1.57 5.06 13.95
N TYR A 218 2.14 4.69 12.81
CA TYR A 218 3.21 3.67 12.77
C TYR A 218 4.51 4.14 13.40
N GLU A 219 4.76 5.46 13.49
CA GLU A 219 5.96 6.02 14.13
C GLU A 219 5.91 5.84 15.66
N LYS A 220 4.69 5.88 16.24
CA LYS A 220 4.48 5.70 17.67
C LYS A 220 4.20 4.26 18.09
N CYS A 221 3.82 3.40 17.13
CA CYS A 221 3.39 2.04 17.44
C CYS A 221 4.58 1.14 17.81
N THR A 222 4.57 0.61 19.03
CA THR A 222 5.61 -0.31 19.52
C THR A 222 5.25 -1.79 19.34
N GLY A 223 4.12 -2.12 18.69
CA GLY A 223 3.71 -3.50 18.46
C GLY A 223 3.26 -4.27 19.72
N CYS A 224 2.90 -3.59 20.80
CA CYS A 224 2.56 -4.24 22.09
C CYS A 224 1.31 -5.15 22.06
N GLY A 225 0.49 -5.12 21.00
CA GLY A 225 -0.66 -6.01 20.81
C GLY A 225 -1.93 -5.65 21.60
N THR A 226 -1.88 -4.72 22.55
CA THR A 226 -3.04 -4.37 23.41
C THR A 226 -4.30 -4.01 22.62
N CYS A 227 -4.15 -3.26 21.51
CA CYS A 227 -5.28 -2.87 20.67
C CYS A 227 -5.94 -4.07 19.97
N LYS A 228 -5.17 -5.09 19.60
CA LYS A 228 -5.66 -6.34 18.99
C LYS A 228 -6.53 -7.12 20.00
N GLU A 229 -6.07 -7.24 21.23
CA GLU A 229 -6.78 -7.96 22.29
C GLU A 229 -8.10 -7.27 22.66
N LYS A 230 -8.08 -5.94 22.78
CA LYS A 230 -9.23 -5.12 23.19
C LYS A 230 -10.24 -4.88 22.06
N CYS A 231 -9.92 -5.20 20.81
CA CYS A 231 -10.84 -5.00 19.70
C CYS A 231 -11.97 -6.03 19.72
N PRO A 232 -13.25 -5.62 19.90
CA PRO A 232 -14.37 -6.55 19.99
C PRO A 232 -14.69 -7.25 18.66
N VAL A 233 -14.35 -6.63 17.54
CA VAL A 233 -14.56 -7.18 16.18
C VAL A 233 -13.30 -7.81 15.59
N LYS A 234 -12.18 -7.83 16.35
CA LYS A 234 -10.89 -8.44 15.94
C LYS A 234 -10.38 -7.98 14.58
N ILE A 235 -10.58 -6.69 14.28
CA ILE A 235 -10.21 -6.07 13.01
C ILE A 235 -8.78 -5.52 12.98
N ILE A 236 -8.08 -5.56 14.10
CA ILE A 236 -6.67 -5.13 14.22
C ILE A 236 -5.79 -6.38 14.22
N LYS A 237 -4.81 -6.42 13.34
CA LYS A 237 -3.84 -7.52 13.18
C LYS A 237 -2.43 -7.08 13.58
#